data_cc3380afa1775ea1765d10ae5d206fa2
#
_entry.id   cc3380afa1775ea1765d10ae5d206fa2
#
_cell.length_a   1.000
_cell.length_b   1.000
_cell.length_c   1.000
_cell.angle_alpha   90.00
_cell.angle_beta   90.00
_cell.angle_gamma   90.00
#
_symmetry.space_group_name_H-M   'P 1'
#
loop_
_entity.id
_entity.type
_entity.pdbx_description
1 polymer ?
#
loop_
_entity_poly.entity_id
_entity_poly.type
_entity_poly.pdbx_seq_one_letter_code
_entity_poly.pdbx_strand_id
1 'polypeptide(L)'
;MRSDIAPGGTFPDYALPDHTGTVRTLSELQGRDPMILTLARGHYCPKEHQQHLELAAFQPKIAVAYTQVVTISTDDHHTLQEFRASVGANWTFLSDPERIVQRDLGIQEYTDPDHDPMIPHTLVLAPGLMVHRVYNGYWFWGRPTTGELWRDLRDVTSQIRPDWDLAAPGLRAAWDAGDHSLFHGWDRRPDND
;
A
#
# COMPACT_ATOMS: atom_id res chain seq x y z
N MET A 1 -6.64 2.20 16.18
CA MET A 1 -6.84 1.15 15.16
C MET A 1 -7.29 -0.13 15.85
N ARG A 2 -8.23 -0.86 15.29
CA ARG A 2 -8.69 -2.17 15.78
C ARG A 2 -7.50 -3.07 16.08
N SER A 3 -7.60 -3.87 17.14
CA SER A 3 -6.47 -4.70 17.62
C SER A 3 -6.09 -5.87 16.70
N ASP A 4 -7.00 -6.28 15.82
CA ASP A 4 -6.76 -7.32 14.81
C ASP A 4 -5.96 -6.82 13.60
N ILE A 5 -5.84 -5.50 13.42
CA ILE A 5 -4.98 -4.90 12.40
C ILE A 5 -3.56 -4.77 12.95
N ALA A 6 -2.90 -5.88 13.00
CA ALA A 6 -1.53 -6.04 13.52
C ALA A 6 -0.74 -7.00 12.62
N PRO A 7 0.59 -7.04 12.71
CA PRO A 7 1.39 -7.99 11.93
C PRO A 7 0.88 -9.42 12.05
N GLY A 8 0.64 -10.08 10.91
CA GLY A 8 0.03 -11.41 10.80
C GLY A 8 -1.50 -11.41 10.69
N GLY A 9 -2.17 -10.28 10.96
CA GLY A 9 -3.60 -10.12 10.70
C GLY A 9 -3.89 -9.81 9.23
N THR A 10 -5.17 -9.78 8.86
CA THR A 10 -5.62 -9.42 7.51
C THR A 10 -6.30 -8.05 7.53
N PHE A 11 -5.87 -7.15 6.65
CA PHE A 11 -6.51 -5.85 6.48
C PHE A 11 -7.84 -6.02 5.72
N PRO A 12 -8.92 -5.31 6.10
CA PRO A 12 -10.19 -5.42 5.42
C PRO A 12 -10.12 -5.03 3.94
N ASP A 13 -10.84 -5.76 3.10
CA ASP A 13 -10.91 -5.50 1.65
C ASP A 13 -11.99 -4.46 1.35
N TYR A 14 -11.65 -3.19 1.52
CA TYR A 14 -12.59 -2.09 1.23
C TYR A 14 -12.79 -1.91 -0.27
N ALA A 15 -14.04 -1.69 -0.67
CA ALA A 15 -14.43 -1.27 -2.01
C ALA A 15 -14.79 0.22 -1.99
N LEU A 16 -13.99 1.06 -2.62
CA LEU A 16 -14.13 2.52 -2.62
C LEU A 16 -13.97 3.08 -4.04
N PRO A 17 -14.60 4.23 -4.35
CA PRO A 17 -14.33 4.92 -5.60
C PRO A 17 -12.89 5.43 -5.64
N ASP A 18 -12.22 5.23 -6.76
CA ASP A 18 -10.91 5.77 -7.00
C ASP A 18 -10.96 7.23 -7.50
N HIS A 19 -9.79 7.82 -7.77
CA HIS A 19 -9.65 9.17 -8.31
C HIS A 19 -10.29 9.38 -9.70
N THR A 20 -10.75 8.32 -10.37
CA THR A 20 -11.52 8.38 -11.62
C THR A 20 -13.04 8.18 -11.40
N GLY A 21 -13.45 7.89 -10.16
CA GLY A 21 -14.82 7.56 -9.80
C GLY A 21 -15.18 6.09 -9.97
N THR A 22 -14.22 5.25 -10.36
CA THR A 22 -14.44 3.81 -10.52
C THR A 22 -14.27 3.12 -9.15
N VAL A 23 -15.25 2.29 -8.77
CA VAL A 23 -15.14 1.50 -7.52
C VAL A 23 -14.11 0.40 -7.70
N ARG A 24 -13.14 0.36 -6.77
CA ARG A 24 -12.03 -0.60 -6.76
C ARG A 24 -11.92 -1.24 -5.39
N THR A 25 -11.56 -2.52 -5.32
CA THR A 25 -11.21 -3.19 -4.06
C THR A 25 -9.71 -3.14 -3.82
N LEU A 26 -9.29 -3.21 -2.55
CA LEU A 26 -7.87 -3.26 -2.21
C LEU A 26 -7.21 -4.53 -2.74
N SER A 27 -7.91 -5.67 -2.68
CA SER A 27 -7.42 -6.94 -3.17
C SER A 27 -7.18 -6.93 -4.69
N GLU A 28 -8.06 -6.27 -5.46
CA GLU A 28 -7.90 -6.07 -6.90
C GLU A 28 -6.65 -5.20 -7.20
N LEU A 29 -6.47 -4.12 -6.44
CA LEU A 29 -5.34 -3.21 -6.61
C LEU A 29 -4.01 -3.83 -6.17
N GLN A 30 -4.05 -4.72 -5.19
CA GLN A 30 -2.86 -5.43 -4.72
C GLN A 30 -2.43 -6.54 -5.67
N GLY A 31 -3.37 -7.34 -6.14
CA GLY A 31 -3.06 -8.55 -6.88
C GLY A 31 -2.25 -9.56 -6.04
N ARG A 32 -1.09 -9.93 -6.53
CA ARG A 32 -0.19 -10.91 -5.86
C ARG A 32 1.09 -10.28 -5.32
N ASP A 33 1.13 -8.97 -5.25
CA ASP A 33 2.34 -8.22 -4.97
C ASP A 33 2.30 -7.57 -3.58
N PRO A 34 3.44 -7.16 -3.02
CA PRO A 34 3.45 -6.32 -1.83
C PRO A 34 2.74 -5.00 -2.09
N MET A 35 2.12 -4.44 -1.05
CA MET A 35 1.46 -3.15 -1.15
C MET A 35 1.91 -2.22 -0.01
N ILE A 36 2.20 -0.97 -0.35
CA ILE A 36 2.22 0.14 0.60
C ILE A 36 0.84 0.79 0.58
N LEU A 37 0.13 0.71 1.70
CA LEU A 37 -1.16 1.36 1.88
C LEU A 37 -1.01 2.56 2.82
N THR A 38 -1.36 3.76 2.34
CA THR A 38 -1.41 4.97 3.17
C THR A 38 -2.86 5.32 3.48
N LEU A 39 -3.15 5.53 4.77
CA LEU A 39 -4.40 6.08 5.26
C LEU A 39 -4.12 7.55 5.59
N ALA A 40 -4.59 8.44 4.72
CA ALA A 40 -4.21 9.84 4.71
C ALA A 40 -5.29 10.74 5.32
N ARG A 41 -4.87 11.79 6.02
CA ARG A 41 -5.77 12.80 6.60
C ARG A 41 -6.53 13.61 5.55
N GLY A 42 -5.92 13.80 4.38
CA GLY A 42 -6.49 14.57 3.29
C GLY A 42 -5.54 15.59 2.68
N HIS A 43 -5.97 16.17 1.57
CA HIS A 43 -5.24 17.16 0.78
C HIS A 43 -4.81 18.39 1.57
N TYR A 44 -5.59 18.83 2.55
CA TYR A 44 -5.30 20.01 3.37
C TYR A 44 -4.06 19.85 4.26
N CYS A 45 -3.60 18.61 4.51
CA CYS A 45 -2.54 18.34 5.50
C CYS A 45 -1.13 18.42 4.87
N PRO A 46 -0.27 19.39 5.30
CA PRO A 46 1.07 19.53 4.73
C PRO A 46 1.98 18.29 4.92
N LYS A 47 1.77 17.53 6.01
CA LYS A 47 2.53 16.31 6.26
C LYS A 47 2.16 15.18 5.30
N GLU A 48 0.90 15.14 4.85
CA GLU A 48 0.49 14.22 3.79
C GLU A 48 1.16 14.56 2.47
N HIS A 49 1.21 15.83 2.12
CA HIS A 49 1.93 16.28 0.92
C HIS A 49 3.40 15.84 0.96
N GLN A 50 4.10 16.11 2.06
CA GLN A 50 5.50 15.72 2.20
C GLN A 50 5.69 14.22 2.05
N GLN A 51 4.90 13.40 2.75
CA GLN A 51 5.00 11.94 2.67
C GLN A 51 4.73 11.44 1.25
N HIS A 52 3.72 11.98 0.57
CA HIS A 52 3.37 11.54 -0.78
C HIS A 52 4.40 12.00 -1.82
N LEU A 53 5.03 13.17 -1.66
CA LEU A 53 6.16 13.58 -2.50
C LEU A 53 7.36 12.64 -2.34
N GLU A 54 7.67 12.22 -1.11
CA GLU A 54 8.72 11.23 -0.84
C GLU A 54 8.38 9.86 -1.45
N LEU A 55 7.11 9.43 -1.35
CA LEU A 55 6.63 8.19 -1.98
C LEU A 55 6.67 8.29 -3.51
N ALA A 56 6.33 9.44 -4.11
CA ALA A 56 6.41 9.63 -5.55
C ALA A 56 7.86 9.51 -6.06
N ALA A 57 8.82 10.07 -5.32
CA ALA A 57 10.24 9.92 -5.63
C ALA A 57 10.76 8.48 -5.41
N PHE A 58 10.14 7.75 -4.50
CA PHE A 58 10.51 6.37 -4.15
C PHE A 58 9.87 5.32 -5.09
N GLN A 59 8.69 5.59 -5.60
CA GLN A 59 7.87 4.68 -6.38
C GLN A 59 8.61 4.01 -7.54
N PRO A 60 9.40 4.71 -8.38
CA PRO A 60 10.13 4.05 -9.47
C PRO A 60 11.11 2.95 -9.01
N LYS A 61 11.63 3.07 -7.78
CA LYS A 61 12.56 2.07 -7.22
C LYS A 61 11.84 0.80 -6.79
N ILE A 62 10.60 0.92 -6.29
CA ILE A 62 9.83 -0.23 -5.79
C ILE A 62 8.97 -0.86 -6.87
N ALA A 63 8.64 -0.14 -7.93
CA ALA A 63 7.88 -0.65 -9.07
C ALA A 63 8.60 -1.80 -9.79
N VAL A 64 9.94 -1.80 -9.81
CA VAL A 64 10.72 -2.91 -10.39
C VAL A 64 10.55 -4.23 -9.62
N ALA A 65 10.05 -4.18 -8.40
CA ALA A 65 9.70 -5.31 -7.57
C ALA A 65 8.17 -5.53 -7.50
N TYR A 66 7.43 -4.96 -8.45
CA TYR A 66 5.97 -5.04 -8.59
C TYR A 66 5.17 -4.51 -7.38
N THR A 67 5.82 -3.80 -6.46
CA THR A 67 5.15 -3.24 -5.28
C THR A 67 4.07 -2.24 -5.68
N GLN A 68 2.86 -2.48 -5.18
CA GLN A 68 1.74 -1.58 -5.35
C GLN A 68 1.77 -0.46 -4.30
N VAL A 69 1.27 0.71 -4.66
CA VAL A 69 1.03 1.80 -3.72
C VAL A 69 -0.43 2.20 -3.84
N VAL A 70 -1.11 2.35 -2.71
CA VAL A 70 -2.51 2.81 -2.66
C VAL A 70 -2.64 3.83 -1.53
N THR A 71 -3.42 4.87 -1.77
CA THR A 71 -3.77 5.87 -0.75
C THR A 71 -5.27 5.87 -0.54
N ILE A 72 -5.73 5.78 0.71
CA ILE A 72 -7.13 6.07 1.09
C ILE A 72 -7.15 7.41 1.79
N SER A 73 -8.04 8.30 1.38
CA SER A 73 -8.23 9.62 1.99
C SER A 73 -9.71 9.90 2.24
N THR A 74 -9.99 10.72 3.25
CA THR A 74 -11.36 11.21 3.53
C THR A 74 -11.84 12.31 2.58
N ASP A 75 -10.99 12.71 1.63
CA ASP A 75 -11.33 13.67 0.60
C ASP A 75 -12.41 13.15 -0.34
N ASP A 76 -13.24 14.06 -0.86
CA ASP A 76 -14.12 13.75 -1.97
C ASP A 76 -13.31 13.53 -3.27
N HIS A 77 -14.00 13.07 -4.29
CA HIS A 77 -13.40 12.72 -5.58
C HIS A 77 -12.60 13.87 -6.22
N HIS A 78 -13.10 15.09 -6.19
CA HIS A 78 -12.44 16.23 -6.81
C HIS A 78 -11.18 16.63 -6.06
N THR A 79 -11.30 16.79 -4.75
CA THR A 79 -10.18 17.11 -3.86
C THR A 79 -9.11 16.02 -3.91
N LEU A 80 -9.52 14.75 -4.02
CA LEU A 80 -8.63 13.61 -4.17
C LEU A 80 -7.80 13.65 -5.46
N GLN A 81 -8.43 14.06 -6.59
CA GLN A 81 -7.71 14.27 -7.85
C GLN A 81 -6.67 15.38 -7.75
N GLU A 82 -7.03 16.50 -7.10
CA GLU A 82 -6.11 17.60 -6.88
C GLU A 82 -4.94 17.17 -5.99
N PHE A 83 -5.22 16.44 -4.92
CA PHE A 83 -4.18 15.90 -4.05
C PHE A 83 -3.21 15.02 -4.81
N ARG A 84 -3.72 14.03 -5.54
CA ARG A 84 -2.92 13.11 -6.35
C ARG A 84 -2.05 13.86 -7.37
N ALA A 85 -2.62 14.83 -8.07
CA ALA A 85 -1.91 15.64 -9.07
C ALA A 85 -0.83 16.53 -8.44
N SER A 86 -1.11 17.16 -7.30
CA SER A 86 -0.21 18.09 -6.62
C SER A 86 1.07 17.43 -6.13
N VAL A 87 1.04 16.14 -5.81
CA VAL A 87 2.20 15.36 -5.35
C VAL A 87 2.86 14.52 -6.47
N GLY A 88 2.33 14.61 -7.69
CA GLY A 88 2.86 13.86 -8.84
C GLY A 88 2.72 12.33 -8.70
N ALA A 89 1.71 11.88 -7.94
CA ALA A 89 1.49 10.46 -7.73
C ALA A 89 0.94 9.78 -8.98
N ASN A 90 1.47 8.60 -9.31
CA ASN A 90 1.03 7.78 -10.44
C ASN A 90 0.28 6.50 -10.02
N TRP A 91 -0.02 6.35 -8.72
CA TRP A 91 -0.76 5.22 -8.17
C TRP A 91 -2.21 5.59 -7.86
N THR A 92 -3.00 4.60 -7.42
CA THR A 92 -4.42 4.76 -7.14
C THR A 92 -4.65 5.44 -5.79
N PHE A 93 -5.52 6.45 -5.81
CA PHE A 93 -6.08 7.10 -4.63
C PHE A 93 -7.55 6.70 -4.53
N LEU A 94 -8.00 6.30 -3.33
CA LEU A 94 -9.36 5.89 -3.00
C LEU A 94 -10.01 6.93 -2.10
N SER A 95 -11.25 7.29 -2.41
CA SER A 95 -12.05 8.32 -1.74
C SER A 95 -12.97 7.67 -0.69
N ASP A 96 -12.85 8.10 0.57
CA ASP A 96 -13.71 7.68 1.70
C ASP A 96 -14.45 8.88 2.34
N PRO A 97 -15.24 9.67 1.57
CA PRO A 97 -15.94 10.84 2.09
C PRO A 97 -17.00 10.47 3.13
N GLU A 98 -17.49 9.25 3.11
CA GLU A 98 -18.44 8.69 4.08
C GLU A 98 -17.76 8.22 5.37
N ARG A 99 -16.43 8.29 5.49
CA ARG A 99 -15.65 7.86 6.65
C ARG A 99 -15.89 6.40 7.07
N ILE A 100 -16.13 5.53 6.11
CA ILE A 100 -16.37 4.10 6.35
C ILE A 100 -15.12 3.46 6.94
N VAL A 101 -13.97 3.70 6.33
CA VAL A 101 -12.68 3.12 6.72
C VAL A 101 -12.28 3.61 8.11
N GLN A 102 -12.33 4.92 8.35
CA GLN A 102 -11.88 5.46 9.65
C GLN A 102 -12.74 4.98 10.80
N ARG A 103 -14.07 4.85 10.61
CA ARG A 103 -14.99 4.33 11.65
C ARG A 103 -14.79 2.85 11.90
N ASP A 104 -14.70 2.05 10.83
CA ASP A 104 -14.50 0.61 10.96
C ASP A 104 -13.15 0.27 11.63
N LEU A 105 -12.09 0.98 11.27
CA LEU A 105 -10.78 0.77 11.88
C LEU A 105 -10.61 1.40 13.26
N GLY A 106 -11.55 2.23 13.73
CA GLY A 106 -11.44 2.95 14.99
C GLY A 106 -10.28 3.94 15.01
N ILE A 107 -10.09 4.68 13.90
CA ILE A 107 -8.99 5.65 13.74
C ILE A 107 -9.46 7.07 13.48
N GLN A 108 -10.65 7.43 13.96
CA GLN A 108 -11.11 8.82 13.89
C GLN A 108 -10.22 9.72 14.73
N GLU A 109 -9.85 10.87 14.17
CA GLU A 109 -9.13 11.91 14.91
C GLU A 109 -10.12 12.89 15.50
N TYR A 110 -10.12 13.02 16.83
CA TYR A 110 -11.07 13.89 17.56
C TYR A 110 -10.56 15.32 17.75
N THR A 111 -9.31 15.62 17.37
CA THR A 111 -8.68 16.93 17.59
C THR A 111 -8.83 17.89 16.42
N ASP A 112 -9.40 17.46 15.32
CA ASP A 112 -9.65 18.25 14.11
C ASP A 112 -11.12 18.09 13.66
N PRO A 113 -12.05 18.79 14.33
CA PRO A 113 -13.47 18.67 14.02
C PRO A 113 -13.86 19.29 12.67
N ASP A 114 -13.04 20.18 12.14
CA ASP A 114 -13.34 20.90 10.88
C ASP A 114 -13.19 20.00 9.67
N HIS A 115 -12.24 19.05 9.70
CA HIS A 115 -11.97 18.15 8.59
C HIS A 115 -12.44 16.70 8.87
N ASP A 116 -12.70 16.35 10.12
CA ASP A 116 -13.05 14.99 10.55
C ASP A 116 -12.15 13.92 9.87
N PRO A 117 -10.83 14.01 10.02
CA PRO A 117 -9.91 13.12 9.33
C PRO A 117 -9.71 11.81 10.08
N MET A 118 -9.13 10.85 9.38
CA MET A 118 -8.58 9.68 10.04
C MET A 118 -7.19 9.96 10.64
N ILE A 119 -6.86 9.28 11.74
CA ILE A 119 -5.47 9.22 12.23
C ILE A 119 -4.62 8.57 11.13
N PRO A 120 -3.58 9.24 10.63
CA PRO A 120 -2.82 8.73 9.49
C PRO A 120 -2.04 7.47 9.86
N HIS A 121 -2.07 6.50 8.96
CA HIS A 121 -1.29 5.27 9.09
C HIS A 121 -0.63 4.94 7.75
N THR A 122 0.50 4.25 7.83
CA THR A 122 1.10 3.58 6.67
C THR A 122 1.25 2.11 6.99
N LEU A 123 0.78 1.25 6.11
CA LEU A 123 0.88 -0.19 6.24
C LEU A 123 1.73 -0.76 5.10
N VAL A 124 2.49 -1.79 5.41
CA VAL A 124 3.07 -2.68 4.41
C VAL A 124 2.31 -3.99 4.48
N LEU A 125 1.72 -4.38 3.34
CA LEU A 125 0.87 -5.56 3.21
C LEU A 125 1.56 -6.58 2.31
N ALA A 126 1.62 -7.82 2.75
CA ALA A 126 1.91 -8.98 1.91
C ALA A 126 0.65 -9.36 1.11
N PRO A 127 0.76 -10.18 0.03
CA PRO A 127 -0.37 -10.65 -0.75
C PRO A 127 -1.50 -11.21 0.11
N GLY A 128 -2.75 -11.00 -0.34
CA GLY A 128 -3.94 -11.35 0.43
C GLY A 128 -4.25 -10.33 1.55
N LEU A 129 -3.79 -9.09 1.41
CA LEU A 129 -3.95 -8.00 2.36
C LEU A 129 -3.40 -8.33 3.77
N MET A 130 -2.45 -9.25 3.84
CA MET A 130 -1.86 -9.66 5.11
C MET A 130 -0.96 -8.55 5.66
N VAL A 131 -1.22 -8.11 6.87
CA VAL A 131 -0.47 -7.03 7.52
C VAL A 131 0.94 -7.51 7.87
N HIS A 132 1.95 -6.91 7.25
CA HIS A 132 3.36 -7.12 7.61
C HIS A 132 3.83 -6.08 8.62
N ARG A 133 3.50 -4.80 8.40
CA ARG A 133 3.90 -3.70 9.28
C ARG A 133 2.83 -2.62 9.34
N VAL A 134 2.70 -1.97 10.49
CA VAL A 134 1.83 -0.81 10.72
C VAL A 134 2.65 0.33 11.32
N TYR A 135 2.55 1.51 10.73
CA TYR A 135 3.11 2.76 11.22
C TYR A 135 1.97 3.72 11.54
N ASN A 136 1.90 4.18 12.80
CA ASN A 136 0.96 5.20 13.20
C ASN A 136 1.61 6.58 13.01
N GLY A 137 1.05 7.38 12.10
CA GLY A 137 1.57 8.68 11.72
C GLY A 137 0.99 9.87 12.49
N TYR A 138 0.20 9.64 13.54
CA TYR A 138 -0.47 10.70 14.31
C TYR A 138 0.53 11.71 14.89
N TRP A 139 1.56 11.21 15.56
CA TRP A 139 2.59 12.08 16.12
C TRP A 139 3.67 12.43 15.08
N PHE A 140 4.48 13.47 15.37
CA PHE A 140 5.35 14.13 14.39
C PHE A 140 6.30 13.18 13.63
N TRP A 141 6.84 12.14 14.29
CA TRP A 141 7.82 11.20 13.74
C TRP A 141 7.22 9.82 13.36
N GLY A 142 5.89 9.70 13.39
CA GLY A 142 5.24 8.40 13.26
C GLY A 142 5.13 7.87 11.83
N ARG A 143 5.33 8.72 10.80
CA ARG A 143 5.35 8.26 9.41
C ARG A 143 6.67 7.57 9.09
N PRO A 144 6.65 6.43 8.35
CA PRO A 144 7.88 5.73 8.01
C PRO A 144 8.71 6.53 7.01
N THR A 145 10.02 6.43 7.14
CA THR A 145 10.97 6.85 6.11
C THR A 145 10.95 5.87 4.93
N THR A 146 11.39 6.32 3.75
CA THR A 146 11.56 5.41 2.59
C THR A 146 12.56 4.28 2.87
N GLY A 147 13.53 4.51 3.77
CA GLY A 147 14.47 3.48 4.21
C GLY A 147 13.85 2.39 5.08
N GLU A 148 12.85 2.72 5.91
CA GLU A 148 12.06 1.74 6.67
C GLU A 148 11.17 0.94 5.73
N LEU A 149 10.44 1.60 4.84
CA LEU A 149 9.63 0.94 3.83
C LEU A 149 10.46 0.00 2.95
N TRP A 150 11.66 0.41 2.55
CA TRP A 150 12.58 -0.42 1.77
C TRP A 150 12.96 -1.70 2.51
N ARG A 151 13.24 -1.63 3.81
CA ARG A 151 13.56 -2.82 4.63
C ARG A 151 12.37 -3.76 4.74
N ASP A 152 11.18 -3.22 5.02
CA ASP A 152 9.96 -4.01 5.13
C ASP A 152 9.60 -4.69 3.80
N LEU A 153 9.72 -3.97 2.69
CA LEU A 153 9.47 -4.54 1.35
C LEU A 153 10.47 -5.65 1.01
N ARG A 154 11.74 -5.49 1.37
CA ARG A 154 12.73 -6.56 1.18
C ARG A 154 12.39 -7.80 2.00
N ASP A 155 11.94 -7.60 3.24
CA ASP A 155 11.55 -8.69 4.11
C ASP A 155 10.32 -9.43 3.55
N VAL A 156 9.26 -8.72 3.20
CA VAL A 156 8.08 -9.30 2.54
C VAL A 156 8.45 -10.04 1.26
N THR A 157 9.21 -9.39 0.38
CA THR A 157 9.54 -9.95 -0.94
C THR A 157 10.36 -11.23 -0.82
N SER A 158 11.29 -11.30 0.14
CA SER A 158 12.08 -12.52 0.37
C SER A 158 11.23 -13.71 0.78
N GLN A 159 10.07 -13.46 1.41
CA GLN A 159 9.13 -14.50 1.85
C GLN A 159 8.21 -14.96 0.71
N ILE A 160 7.74 -14.03 -0.13
CA ILE A 160 6.78 -14.33 -1.19
C ILE A 160 7.43 -14.64 -2.54
N ARG A 161 8.70 -14.31 -2.71
CA ARG A 161 9.48 -14.49 -3.94
C ARG A 161 10.83 -15.17 -3.65
N PRO A 162 10.83 -16.38 -3.08
CA PRO A 162 12.08 -17.09 -2.77
C PRO A 162 12.89 -17.41 -4.03
N ASP A 163 12.25 -17.46 -5.21
CA ASP A 163 12.87 -17.63 -6.52
C ASP A 163 13.76 -16.47 -6.96
N TRP A 164 13.68 -15.32 -6.30
CA TRP A 164 14.53 -14.16 -6.59
C TRP A 164 15.92 -14.28 -5.95
N ASP A 165 16.09 -15.14 -4.96
CA ASP A 165 17.42 -15.52 -4.47
C ASP A 165 18.01 -16.67 -5.31
N LEU A 166 18.59 -16.33 -6.44
CA LEU A 166 19.18 -17.31 -7.35
C LEU A 166 20.36 -18.10 -6.74
N ALA A 167 20.85 -17.68 -5.57
CA ALA A 167 21.89 -18.38 -4.81
C ALA A 167 21.29 -19.41 -3.83
N ALA A 168 19.96 -19.42 -3.64
CA ALA A 168 19.31 -20.32 -2.71
C ALA A 168 19.57 -21.80 -3.10
N PRO A 169 19.93 -22.64 -2.12
CA PRO A 169 20.18 -24.06 -2.37
C PRO A 169 18.95 -24.76 -3.00
N GLY A 170 19.19 -25.52 -4.03
CA GLY A 170 18.16 -26.34 -4.68
C GLY A 170 17.41 -25.66 -5.83
N LEU A 171 17.43 -24.33 -5.99
CA LEU A 171 16.73 -23.66 -7.11
C LEU A 171 17.28 -24.12 -8.48
N ARG A 172 18.60 -24.21 -8.64
CA ARG A 172 19.20 -24.70 -9.87
C ARG A 172 18.79 -26.14 -10.16
N ALA A 173 18.81 -26.99 -9.15
CA ALA A 173 18.42 -28.39 -9.30
C ALA A 173 16.93 -28.55 -9.65
N ALA A 174 16.06 -27.74 -9.05
CA ALA A 174 14.64 -27.71 -9.40
C ALA A 174 14.43 -27.27 -10.86
N TRP A 175 15.10 -26.22 -11.30
CA TRP A 175 15.05 -25.75 -12.68
C TRP A 175 15.51 -26.84 -13.66
N ASP A 176 16.68 -27.45 -13.40
CA ASP A 176 17.25 -28.49 -14.25
C ASP A 176 16.39 -29.77 -14.27
N ALA A 177 15.63 -30.04 -13.21
CA ALA A 177 14.64 -31.12 -13.13
C ALA A 177 13.30 -30.78 -13.80
N GLY A 178 13.09 -29.56 -14.30
CA GLY A 178 11.83 -29.10 -14.88
C GLY A 178 10.74 -28.81 -13.84
N ASP A 179 11.08 -28.73 -12.55
CA ASP A 179 10.15 -28.27 -11.51
C ASP A 179 10.16 -26.75 -11.44
N HIS A 180 9.20 -26.15 -12.12
CA HIS A 180 9.03 -24.70 -12.18
C HIS A 180 8.04 -24.15 -11.15
N SER A 181 7.57 -24.98 -10.21
CA SER A 181 6.56 -24.59 -9.21
C SER A 181 7.00 -23.46 -8.29
N LEU A 182 8.31 -23.37 -8.03
CA LEU A 182 8.91 -22.32 -7.20
C LEU A 182 9.15 -21.02 -7.95
N PHE A 183 9.11 -21.04 -9.28
CA PHE A 183 9.43 -19.88 -10.08
C PHE A 183 8.16 -19.14 -10.49
N HIS A 184 8.17 -17.83 -10.32
CA HIS A 184 7.11 -16.97 -10.86
C HIS A 184 7.38 -16.77 -12.35
N GLY A 185 6.76 -17.62 -13.17
CA GLY A 185 7.00 -17.67 -14.60
C GLY A 185 6.63 -16.38 -15.33
N TRP A 186 7.19 -16.27 -16.53
CA TRP A 186 6.91 -15.22 -17.50
C TRP A 186 5.45 -15.20 -17.97
N ASP A 187 4.76 -16.33 -17.83
CA ASP A 187 3.36 -16.59 -18.14
C ASP A 187 2.35 -15.87 -17.22
N ARG A 188 2.84 -15.15 -16.21
CA ARG A 188 2.01 -14.32 -15.31
C ARG A 188 2.05 -12.82 -15.64
N ARG A 189 2.73 -12.40 -16.65
CA ARG A 189 2.52 -11.05 -17.17
C ARG A 189 1.13 -11.01 -17.79
N PRO A 190 0.26 -10.02 -17.44
CA PRO A 190 -0.90 -9.78 -18.27
C PRO A 190 -0.39 -9.61 -19.69
N ASP A 191 -0.94 -10.39 -20.61
CA ASP A 191 -0.59 -10.34 -22.01
C ASP A 191 -0.65 -8.88 -22.45
N ASN A 192 0.50 -8.38 -22.93
CA ASN A 192 0.53 -7.14 -23.69
C ASN A 192 -0.07 -7.48 -25.05
N ASP A 193 -1.40 -7.52 -25.12
CA ASP A 193 -2.16 -7.41 -26.36
C ASP A 193 -2.65 -5.97 -26.56
#